data_337bd5ae9aef00c056ab99f5152f123b
#
_entry.id   337bd5ae9aef00c056ab99f5152f123b
#
_cell.length_a   1.000
_cell.length_b   1.000
_cell.length_c   1.000
_cell.angle_alpha   90.00
_cell.angle_beta   90.00
_cell.angle_gamma   90.00
#
_symmetry.space_group_name_H-M   'P 1'
#
loop_
_entity.id
_entity.type
_entity.pdbx_description
1 polymer ?
#
loop_
_entity_poly.entity_id
_entity_poly.type
_entity_poly.pdbx_seq_one_letter_code
_entity_poly.pdbx_strand_id
1 'polypeptide(L)'
;MTCPLIANLDTVRVTRLDQCGRPVCGEDNGFVFDCLASIAMNPNIEDGEDVTYKAANGRQCGFKRGCPTFNGYDVEVNFFSVSPEFIEITTGNPVVFGYDGAPIGYDDCSLQCRSGFALEGWAEVLGEDVCDTAGGGDGAWIYFLLPWVTNGLLGDMEIGAEAVTLQLTGATRAGGGWGTGPYDVLAADAAGTPGPLLTPLSASCHRRTFVTSIAPPEPVCEYTPVTGGLCLAS
;
A
#
# COMPACT_ATOMS: atom_id res chain seq x y z
N MET A 1 27.55 2.62 8.12
CA MET A 1 26.18 2.61 7.57
C MET A 1 26.26 3.22 6.19
N THR A 2 26.14 2.45 5.16
CA THR A 2 25.99 2.92 3.77
C THR A 2 24.51 3.27 3.56
N CYS A 3 24.24 4.36 2.83
CA CYS A 3 22.86 4.69 2.46
C CYS A 3 22.40 3.68 1.41
N PRO A 4 21.34 2.90 1.64
CA PRO A 4 20.86 1.94 0.67
C PRO A 4 20.36 2.65 -0.60
N LEU A 5 20.74 2.14 -1.76
CA LEU A 5 20.18 2.52 -3.04
C LEU A 5 18.98 1.61 -3.31
N ILE A 6 17.86 2.23 -3.63
CA ILE A 6 16.62 1.51 -3.99
C ILE A 6 16.71 1.11 -5.45
N ALA A 7 16.49 -0.17 -5.73
CA ALA A 7 16.38 -0.70 -7.08
C ALA A 7 14.90 -0.89 -7.47
N ASN A 8 14.65 -1.96 -8.17
CA ASN A 8 13.34 -2.28 -8.71
C ASN A 8 12.36 -2.68 -7.60
N LEU A 9 11.11 -2.30 -7.79
CA LEU A 9 9.99 -2.88 -7.05
C LEU A 9 9.87 -4.35 -7.46
N ASP A 10 9.89 -5.25 -6.50
CA ASP A 10 9.87 -6.68 -6.71
C ASP A 10 8.46 -7.25 -6.54
N THR A 11 7.93 -7.15 -5.33
CA THR A 11 6.66 -7.78 -4.96
C THR A 11 5.78 -6.78 -4.24
N VAL A 12 4.48 -6.93 -4.42
CA VAL A 12 3.46 -6.15 -3.73
C VAL A 12 2.43 -7.09 -3.12
N ARG A 13 1.97 -6.74 -1.92
CA ARG A 13 0.85 -7.37 -1.24
C ARG A 13 -0.24 -6.36 -0.98
N VAL A 14 -1.48 -6.75 -1.26
CA VAL A 14 -2.66 -6.01 -0.83
C VAL A 14 -3.43 -6.82 0.22
N THR A 15 -4.02 -6.12 1.18
CA THR A 15 -4.80 -6.72 2.26
C THR A 15 -6.11 -5.98 2.40
N ARG A 16 -7.23 -6.68 2.38
CA ARG A 16 -8.56 -6.11 2.59
C ARG A 16 -8.67 -5.52 4.00
N LEU A 17 -9.26 -4.34 4.09
CA LEU A 17 -9.54 -3.67 5.35
C LEU A 17 -11.05 -3.53 5.60
N ASP A 18 -11.41 -3.49 6.87
CA ASP A 18 -12.74 -3.10 7.29
C ASP A 18 -12.94 -1.57 7.19
N GLN A 19 -14.14 -1.10 7.53
CA GLN A 19 -14.48 0.34 7.50
C GLN A 19 -13.72 1.18 8.54
N CYS A 20 -13.02 0.53 9.46
CA CYS A 20 -12.16 1.16 10.48
C CYS A 20 -10.66 1.07 10.12
N GLY A 21 -10.33 0.58 8.93
CA GLY A 21 -8.94 0.41 8.49
C GLY A 21 -8.20 -0.71 9.22
N ARG A 22 -8.90 -1.76 9.65
CA ARG A 22 -8.31 -2.95 10.26
C ARG A 22 -8.24 -4.08 9.25
N PRO A 23 -7.15 -4.87 9.22
CA PRO A 23 -7.08 -6.07 8.40
C PRO A 23 -8.25 -7.03 8.66
N VAL A 24 -8.88 -7.48 7.58
CA VAL A 24 -9.93 -8.49 7.65
C VAL A 24 -9.28 -9.86 7.63
N CYS A 25 -9.51 -10.65 8.68
CA CYS A 25 -8.96 -11.99 8.79
C CYS A 25 -9.73 -13.00 7.92
N GLY A 26 -9.06 -14.02 7.42
CA GLY A 26 -9.66 -15.11 6.64
C GLY A 26 -8.92 -15.39 5.34
N GLU A 27 -9.38 -16.40 4.60
CA GLU A 27 -8.70 -16.97 3.44
C GLU A 27 -8.66 -16.03 2.23
N ASP A 28 -9.70 -15.22 2.01
CA ASP A 28 -9.90 -14.46 0.76
C ASP A 28 -9.66 -12.95 0.92
N ASN A 29 -8.72 -12.55 1.81
CA ASN A 29 -8.56 -11.15 2.19
C ASN A 29 -7.17 -10.56 1.90
N GLY A 30 -6.28 -11.34 1.31
CA GLY A 30 -4.95 -10.93 0.85
C GLY A 30 -4.74 -11.30 -0.61
N PHE A 31 -3.78 -10.63 -1.26
CA PHE A 31 -3.31 -10.96 -2.60
C PHE A 31 -1.86 -10.52 -2.75
N VAL A 32 -1.02 -11.36 -3.36
CA VAL A 32 0.42 -11.09 -3.57
C VAL A 32 0.73 -11.20 -5.05
N PHE A 33 1.41 -10.20 -5.61
CA PHE A 33 1.74 -10.17 -7.03
C PHE A 33 3.05 -9.42 -7.32
N ASP A 34 3.66 -9.70 -8.47
CA ASP A 34 4.94 -9.16 -8.94
C ASP A 34 4.85 -8.46 -10.31
N CYS A 35 3.75 -8.63 -11.04
CA CYS A 35 3.56 -8.07 -12.38
C CYS A 35 3.19 -6.58 -12.39
N LEU A 36 4.01 -5.75 -11.73
CA LEU A 36 3.83 -4.32 -11.63
C LEU A 36 4.72 -3.54 -12.59
N ALA A 37 4.16 -2.44 -13.11
CA ALA A 37 4.93 -1.44 -13.82
C ALA A 37 5.51 -0.39 -12.87
N SER A 38 4.68 0.17 -11.99
CA SER A 38 5.10 1.20 -11.03
C SER A 38 4.08 1.44 -9.92
N ILE A 39 4.55 2.03 -8.82
CA ILE A 39 3.70 2.65 -7.79
C ILE A 39 4.17 4.10 -7.62
N ALA A 40 3.26 5.05 -7.78
CA ALA A 40 3.48 6.46 -7.49
C ALA A 40 2.69 6.88 -6.25
N MET A 41 3.32 7.70 -5.40
CA MET A 41 2.72 8.24 -4.18
C MET A 41 2.90 9.75 -4.20
N ASN A 42 1.86 10.47 -4.60
CA ASN A 42 1.88 11.92 -4.74
C ASN A 42 1.33 12.57 -3.46
N PRO A 43 2.11 13.44 -2.76
CA PRO A 43 1.61 14.09 -1.56
C PRO A 43 0.46 15.03 -1.88
N ASN A 44 -0.66 14.86 -1.20
CA ASN A 44 -1.84 15.74 -1.27
C ASN A 44 -1.72 16.79 -0.16
N ILE A 45 -1.41 18.02 -0.57
CA ILE A 45 -1.19 19.15 0.33
C ILE A 45 -2.18 20.24 -0.02
N GLU A 46 -2.96 20.65 0.96
CA GLU A 46 -3.85 21.79 0.87
C GLU A 46 -3.16 23.04 1.45
N ASP A 47 -3.08 24.11 0.65
CA ASP A 47 -2.48 25.35 1.09
C ASP A 47 -3.31 26.01 2.20
N GLY A 48 -2.62 26.51 3.22
CA GLY A 48 -3.26 27.23 4.30
C GLY A 48 -3.73 28.62 3.85
N GLU A 49 -4.84 29.08 4.39
CA GLU A 49 -5.41 30.38 4.06
C GLU A 49 -4.63 31.52 4.76
N ASP A 50 -4.06 32.42 3.94
CA ASP A 50 -3.36 33.61 4.44
C ASP A 50 -4.36 34.69 4.87
N VAL A 51 -4.22 35.20 6.08
CA VAL A 51 -5.10 36.25 6.61
C VAL A 51 -4.34 37.58 6.67
N THR A 52 -4.87 38.57 5.93
CA THR A 52 -4.33 39.94 5.93
C THR A 52 -5.31 40.88 6.62
N TYR A 53 -4.83 41.56 7.65
CA TYR A 53 -5.59 42.61 8.34
C TYR A 53 -5.26 43.98 7.75
N LYS A 54 -6.28 44.69 7.27
CA LYS A 54 -6.16 46.03 6.72
C LYS A 54 -6.93 47.02 7.57
N ALA A 55 -6.32 48.20 7.84
CA ALA A 55 -7.00 49.34 8.46
C ALA A 55 -8.01 49.95 7.47
N ALA A 56 -8.91 50.81 7.98
CA ALA A 56 -9.93 51.50 7.17
C ALA A 56 -9.33 52.40 6.07
N ASN A 57 -8.09 52.85 6.23
CA ASN A 57 -7.34 53.62 5.23
C ASN A 57 -6.61 52.73 4.16
N GLY A 58 -6.85 51.42 4.17
CA GLY A 58 -6.24 50.45 3.27
C GLY A 58 -4.83 49.96 3.64
N ARG A 59 -4.24 50.52 4.72
CA ARG A 59 -2.90 50.13 5.19
C ARG A 59 -2.94 48.73 5.81
N GLN A 60 -2.00 47.88 5.47
CA GLN A 60 -1.85 46.55 6.08
C GLN A 60 -1.38 46.72 7.55
N CYS A 61 -2.16 46.19 8.48
CA CYS A 61 -1.90 46.22 9.91
C CYS A 61 -1.33 44.93 10.45
N GLY A 62 -1.58 43.81 9.76
CA GLY A 62 -1.07 42.49 10.13
C GLY A 62 -1.20 41.50 9.01
N PHE A 63 -0.38 40.44 9.09
CA PHE A 63 -0.38 39.32 8.18
C PHE A 63 -0.14 38.04 8.97
N LYS A 64 -0.97 37.05 8.76
CA LYS A 64 -0.78 35.70 9.30
C LYS A 64 -0.74 34.74 8.14
N ARG A 65 0.37 34.03 7.97
CA ARG A 65 0.50 32.98 6.96
C ARG A 65 -0.26 31.74 7.39
N GLY A 66 -1.04 31.18 6.50
CA GLY A 66 -1.66 29.86 6.70
C GLY A 66 -0.61 28.75 6.69
N CYS A 67 -0.77 27.75 7.53
CA CYS A 67 0.05 26.54 7.45
C CYS A 67 -0.62 25.56 6.48
N PRO A 68 0.11 24.99 5.53
CA PRO A 68 -0.42 23.91 4.68
C PRO A 68 -0.82 22.69 5.51
N THR A 69 -1.85 22.00 5.07
CA THR A 69 -2.34 20.76 5.67
C THR A 69 -1.99 19.58 4.76
N PHE A 70 -1.36 18.57 5.34
CA PHE A 70 -1.09 17.32 4.64
C PHE A 70 -2.28 16.38 4.78
N ASN A 71 -2.95 16.06 3.65
CA ASN A 71 -4.14 15.23 3.60
C ASN A 71 -3.86 13.75 3.31
N GLY A 72 -2.58 13.42 3.01
CA GLY A 72 -2.15 12.07 2.67
C GLY A 72 -1.46 11.99 1.32
N TYR A 73 -1.51 10.83 0.71
CA TYR A 73 -0.96 10.59 -0.62
C TYR A 73 -2.07 10.15 -1.57
N ASP A 74 -2.07 10.69 -2.76
CA ASP A 74 -2.75 10.09 -3.91
C ASP A 74 -1.85 8.99 -4.44
N VAL A 75 -2.40 7.79 -4.57
CA VAL A 75 -1.67 6.56 -4.92
C VAL A 75 -2.09 6.13 -6.31
N GLU A 76 -1.11 5.81 -7.15
CA GLU A 76 -1.31 5.26 -8.47
C GLU A 76 -0.49 3.98 -8.60
N VAL A 77 -1.13 2.88 -8.93
CA VAL A 77 -0.51 1.57 -9.17
C VAL A 77 -0.74 1.20 -10.61
N ASN A 78 0.33 1.02 -11.36
CA ASN A 78 0.28 0.58 -12.75
C ASN A 78 0.73 -0.88 -12.84
N PHE A 79 -0.04 -1.71 -13.53
CA PHE A 79 0.21 -3.15 -13.64
C PHE A 79 -0.13 -3.70 -15.02
N PHE A 80 0.54 -4.80 -15.40
CA PHE A 80 0.40 -5.43 -16.71
C PHE A 80 -0.59 -6.60 -16.72
N SER A 81 -0.97 -7.11 -15.56
CA SER A 81 -1.88 -8.24 -15.43
C SER A 81 -2.99 -7.93 -14.46
N VAL A 82 -4.18 -8.38 -14.76
CA VAL A 82 -5.38 -8.20 -13.91
C VAL A 82 -5.78 -9.56 -13.34
N SER A 83 -5.80 -9.63 -12.00
CA SER A 83 -6.53 -10.66 -11.30
C SER A 83 -7.87 -10.11 -10.81
N PRO A 84 -8.99 -10.80 -11.05
CA PRO A 84 -10.29 -10.39 -10.51
C PRO A 84 -10.29 -10.24 -8.99
N GLU A 85 -9.55 -11.08 -8.28
CA GLU A 85 -9.41 -11.06 -6.82
C GLU A 85 -8.70 -9.80 -6.33
N PHE A 86 -7.63 -9.39 -7.03
CA PHE A 86 -6.95 -8.12 -6.75
C PHE A 86 -7.90 -6.93 -6.90
N ILE A 87 -8.68 -6.90 -7.97
CA ILE A 87 -9.65 -5.84 -8.23
C ILE A 87 -10.72 -5.83 -7.13
N GLU A 88 -11.24 -6.98 -6.72
CA GLU A 88 -12.23 -7.05 -5.65
C GLU A 88 -11.68 -6.50 -4.31
N ILE A 89 -10.46 -6.88 -3.92
CA ILE A 89 -9.87 -6.40 -2.67
C ILE A 89 -9.67 -4.88 -2.72
N THR A 90 -9.22 -4.34 -3.84
CA THR A 90 -8.81 -2.93 -3.94
C THR A 90 -9.96 -1.98 -4.25
N THR A 91 -10.92 -2.38 -5.10
CA THR A 91 -12.05 -1.53 -5.52
C THR A 91 -13.36 -1.88 -4.85
N GLY A 92 -13.51 -3.12 -4.35
CA GLY A 92 -14.78 -3.67 -3.86
C GLY A 92 -15.73 -4.12 -4.97
N ASN A 93 -15.28 -4.15 -6.21
CA ASN A 93 -16.07 -4.64 -7.33
C ASN A 93 -16.23 -6.17 -7.27
N PRO A 94 -17.43 -6.72 -7.53
CA PRO A 94 -17.67 -8.14 -7.38
C PRO A 94 -16.95 -8.96 -8.46
N VAL A 95 -16.43 -10.12 -8.06
CA VAL A 95 -15.82 -11.10 -8.96
C VAL A 95 -16.90 -11.84 -9.75
N VAL A 96 -16.64 -12.08 -11.02
CA VAL A 96 -17.44 -12.95 -11.90
C VAL A 96 -16.79 -14.33 -11.91
N PHE A 97 -17.57 -15.35 -11.58
CA PHE A 97 -17.12 -16.75 -11.55
C PHE A 97 -17.54 -17.53 -12.80
N GLY A 98 -16.66 -18.40 -13.25
CA GLY A 98 -16.94 -19.36 -14.29
C GLY A 98 -17.85 -20.51 -13.82
N TYR A 99 -18.21 -21.40 -14.76
CA TYR A 99 -19.02 -22.57 -14.48
C TYR A 99 -18.35 -23.59 -13.54
N ASP A 100 -17.03 -23.52 -13.41
CA ASP A 100 -16.18 -24.35 -12.55
C ASP A 100 -15.91 -23.70 -11.18
N GLY A 101 -16.44 -22.50 -10.95
CA GLY A 101 -16.24 -21.72 -9.74
C GLY A 101 -14.93 -20.92 -9.73
N ALA A 102 -14.14 -20.96 -10.81
CA ALA A 102 -12.94 -20.15 -10.92
C ALA A 102 -13.29 -18.67 -11.19
N PRO A 103 -12.54 -17.71 -10.62
CA PRO A 103 -12.70 -16.28 -10.94
C PRO A 103 -12.23 -16.02 -12.37
N ILE A 104 -13.09 -15.44 -13.20
CA ILE A 104 -12.83 -15.20 -14.63
C ILE A 104 -12.90 -13.72 -15.02
N GLY A 105 -13.35 -12.85 -14.12
CA GLY A 105 -13.51 -11.43 -14.38
C GLY A 105 -14.10 -10.68 -13.20
N TYR A 106 -14.43 -9.44 -13.41
CA TYR A 106 -15.07 -8.58 -12.43
C TYR A 106 -16.11 -7.69 -13.09
N ASP A 107 -17.08 -7.22 -12.31
CA ASP A 107 -18.07 -6.24 -12.75
C ASP A 107 -17.71 -4.86 -12.20
N ASP A 108 -17.57 -3.87 -13.08
CA ASP A 108 -17.34 -2.48 -12.69
C ASP A 108 -18.68 -1.74 -12.60
N CYS A 109 -19.28 -1.74 -11.41
CA CYS A 109 -20.63 -1.25 -11.21
C CYS A 109 -20.69 0.16 -10.60
N SER A 110 -19.92 0.41 -9.55
CA SER A 110 -19.96 1.70 -8.83
C SER A 110 -18.76 1.84 -7.90
N LEU A 111 -18.34 3.10 -7.70
CA LEU A 111 -17.29 3.42 -6.74
C LEU A 111 -17.70 3.02 -5.32
N GLN A 112 -16.91 2.16 -4.68
CA GLN A 112 -17.13 1.69 -3.32
C GLN A 112 -16.37 2.56 -2.32
N CYS A 113 -16.96 3.68 -1.91
CA CYS A 113 -16.32 4.62 -0.96
C CYS A 113 -16.02 4.04 0.43
N ARG A 114 -16.50 2.83 0.73
CA ARG A 114 -16.31 2.18 2.03
C ARG A 114 -15.33 1.02 1.99
N SER A 115 -14.90 0.59 0.82
CA SER A 115 -13.83 -0.37 0.67
C SER A 115 -12.49 0.29 1.01
N GLY A 116 -11.61 -0.45 1.63
CA GLY A 116 -10.26 -0.01 1.90
C GLY A 116 -9.32 -1.19 1.85
N PHE A 117 -8.08 -0.91 1.51
CA PHE A 117 -7.03 -1.92 1.48
C PHE A 117 -5.73 -1.33 2.04
N ALA A 118 -4.88 -2.19 2.55
CA ALA A 118 -3.49 -1.87 2.80
C ALA A 118 -2.66 -2.28 1.60
N LEU A 119 -1.63 -1.50 1.29
CA LEU A 119 -0.68 -1.76 0.23
C LEU A 119 0.70 -1.87 0.83
N GLU A 120 1.35 -3.00 0.64
CA GLU A 120 2.71 -3.27 1.06
C GLU A 120 3.55 -3.54 -0.17
N GLY A 121 4.83 -3.13 -0.15
CA GLY A 121 5.72 -3.39 -1.26
C GLY A 121 7.15 -3.59 -0.81
N TRP A 122 7.88 -4.39 -1.57
CA TRP A 122 9.29 -4.69 -1.39
C TRP A 122 10.07 -4.24 -2.61
N ALA A 123 11.13 -3.49 -2.36
CA ALA A 123 12.07 -3.09 -3.39
C ALA A 123 13.46 -3.55 -2.99
N GLU A 124 14.21 -4.08 -3.94
CA GLU A 124 15.57 -4.56 -3.73
C GLU A 124 16.51 -3.42 -3.35
N VAL A 125 17.45 -3.68 -2.45
CA VAL A 125 18.53 -2.76 -2.09
C VAL A 125 19.76 -3.08 -2.93
N LEU A 126 20.21 -2.12 -3.74
CA LEU A 126 21.44 -2.25 -4.50
C LEU A 126 22.68 -1.97 -3.63
N GLY A 127 23.74 -2.75 -3.84
CA GLY A 127 25.06 -2.50 -3.26
C GLY A 127 25.35 -3.21 -1.94
N GLU A 128 24.46 -4.06 -1.47
CA GLU A 128 24.78 -5.09 -0.50
C GLU A 128 25.22 -6.34 -1.27
N ASP A 129 26.46 -6.77 -1.11
CA ASP A 129 26.97 -7.98 -1.78
C ASP A 129 26.11 -9.18 -1.40
N VAL A 130 25.37 -9.68 -2.38
CA VAL A 130 24.52 -10.89 -2.28
C VAL A 130 25.33 -12.15 -1.94
N CYS A 131 26.64 -12.04 -1.89
CA CYS A 131 27.59 -13.09 -1.55
C CYS A 131 28.17 -12.88 -0.16
N ASP A 132 27.36 -12.86 0.88
CA ASP A 132 27.90 -13.07 2.23
C ASP A 132 28.27 -14.54 2.38
N THR A 133 29.52 -14.78 2.81
CA THR A 133 30.16 -16.09 2.94
C THR A 133 29.51 -17.02 3.97
N ALA A 134 28.42 -16.65 4.57
CA ALA A 134 27.62 -17.40 5.54
C ALA A 134 26.47 -18.22 4.94
N GLY A 135 26.28 -18.22 3.61
CA GLY A 135 25.38 -19.16 2.92
C GLY A 135 23.89 -18.84 2.95
N GLY A 136 23.53 -17.62 3.25
CA GLY A 136 22.16 -17.12 3.19
C GLY A 136 22.17 -15.75 2.51
N GLY A 137 22.16 -15.72 1.20
CA GLY A 137 22.09 -14.48 0.43
C GLY A 137 20.69 -13.88 0.46
N ASP A 138 20.18 -13.57 1.63
CA ASP A 138 18.95 -12.81 1.78
C ASP A 138 19.31 -11.33 1.66
N GLY A 139 19.15 -10.79 0.45
CA GLY A 139 19.33 -9.37 0.17
C GLY A 139 18.53 -8.51 1.13
N ALA A 140 19.00 -7.30 1.39
CA ALA A 140 18.21 -6.35 2.14
C ALA A 140 17.10 -5.79 1.22
N TRP A 141 15.91 -5.61 1.78
CA TRP A 141 14.75 -5.09 1.09
C TRP A 141 14.33 -3.75 1.69
N ILE A 142 13.95 -2.80 0.86
CA ILE A 142 13.17 -1.67 1.32
C ILE A 142 11.71 -2.07 1.29
N TYR A 143 11.15 -2.13 2.47
CA TYR A 143 9.72 -2.35 2.67
C TYR A 143 9.00 -1.02 2.84
N PHE A 144 7.87 -0.85 2.19
CA PHE A 144 6.96 0.25 2.41
C PHE A 144 5.54 -0.25 2.64
N LEU A 145 4.84 0.43 3.51
CA LEU A 145 3.48 0.13 3.90
C LEU A 145 2.64 1.39 3.82
N LEU A 146 1.56 1.34 3.05
CA LEU A 146 0.43 2.24 3.10
C LEU A 146 -0.69 1.53 3.86
N PRO A 147 -0.89 1.84 5.15
CA PRO A 147 -1.72 1.02 6.03
C PRO A 147 -3.21 1.15 5.75
N TRP A 148 -3.63 2.19 5.06
CA TRP A 148 -5.01 2.42 4.71
C TRP A 148 -5.13 3.27 3.45
N VAL A 149 -5.48 2.62 2.34
CA VAL A 149 -5.82 3.24 1.07
C VAL A 149 -7.33 3.06 0.85
N THR A 150 -7.99 4.09 0.41
CA THR A 150 -9.43 4.12 0.15
C THR A 150 -9.71 4.65 -1.26
N ASN A 151 -10.96 4.54 -1.70
CA ASN A 151 -11.40 4.99 -3.01
C ASN A 151 -10.64 4.33 -4.16
N GLY A 152 -10.35 3.03 -4.03
CA GLY A 152 -9.76 2.26 -5.11
C GLY A 152 -10.64 2.34 -6.37
N LEU A 153 -10.09 2.83 -7.46
CA LEU A 153 -10.77 3.00 -8.73
C LEU A 153 -9.82 2.60 -9.86
N LEU A 154 -10.33 1.80 -10.79
CA LEU A 154 -9.63 1.55 -12.03
C LEU A 154 -9.68 2.81 -12.89
N GLY A 155 -8.51 3.23 -13.36
CA GLY A 155 -8.35 4.34 -14.29
C GLY A 155 -8.74 3.96 -15.71
N ASP A 156 -8.42 4.84 -16.64
CA ASP A 156 -8.67 4.62 -18.06
C ASP A 156 -7.93 3.37 -18.56
N MET A 157 -8.62 2.56 -19.34
CA MET A 157 -8.08 1.37 -19.98
C MET A 157 -8.16 1.53 -21.49
N GLU A 158 -7.01 1.51 -22.15
CA GLU A 158 -6.94 1.49 -23.60
C GLU A 158 -6.60 0.09 -24.09
N ILE A 159 -7.47 -0.50 -24.89
CA ILE A 159 -7.27 -1.82 -25.51
C ILE A 159 -6.87 -1.60 -26.95
N GLY A 160 -5.61 -1.88 -27.27
CA GLY A 160 -5.03 -1.70 -28.60
C GLY A 160 -4.17 -2.88 -29.04
N ALA A 161 -3.27 -2.64 -29.98
CA ALA A 161 -2.31 -3.63 -30.48
C ALA A 161 -1.09 -3.82 -29.56
N GLU A 162 -0.89 -2.94 -28.60
CA GLU A 162 0.20 -2.99 -27.63
C GLU A 162 -0.27 -3.62 -26.31
N ALA A 163 0.67 -3.92 -25.42
CA ALA A 163 0.35 -4.46 -24.09
C ALA A 163 -0.50 -3.44 -23.30
N VAL A 164 -1.61 -3.93 -22.76
CA VAL A 164 -2.50 -3.11 -21.95
C VAL A 164 -1.84 -2.87 -20.58
N THR A 165 -1.74 -1.61 -20.20
CA THR A 165 -1.38 -1.23 -18.83
C THR A 165 -2.63 -0.75 -18.13
N LEU A 166 -2.90 -1.31 -16.97
CA LEU A 166 -4.03 -0.93 -16.13
C LEU A 166 -3.54 -0.05 -14.99
N GLN A 167 -4.33 0.94 -14.64
CA GLN A 167 -4.05 1.85 -13.53
C GLN A 167 -5.11 1.69 -12.45
N LEU A 168 -4.66 1.49 -11.23
CA LEU A 168 -5.48 1.61 -10.03
C LEU A 168 -5.10 2.90 -9.33
N THR A 169 -6.08 3.73 -9.04
CA THR A 169 -5.92 4.95 -8.23
C THR A 169 -6.55 4.80 -6.87
N GLY A 170 -6.07 5.54 -5.89
CA GLY A 170 -6.61 5.58 -4.54
C GLY A 170 -6.02 6.72 -3.73
N ALA A 171 -6.50 6.90 -2.52
CA ALA A 171 -5.97 7.92 -1.61
C ALA A 171 -5.71 7.32 -0.23
N THR A 172 -4.57 7.66 0.37
CA THR A 172 -4.28 7.22 1.73
C THR A 172 -5.11 7.97 2.76
N ARG A 173 -5.48 7.28 3.81
CA ARG A 173 -6.24 7.83 4.92
C ARG A 173 -5.50 7.61 6.25
N ALA A 174 -5.56 8.60 7.14
CA ALA A 174 -5.11 8.45 8.52
C ALA A 174 -6.20 7.78 9.39
N GLY A 175 -5.82 7.20 10.52
CA GLY A 175 -6.76 6.64 11.49
C GLY A 175 -6.99 5.14 11.40
N GLY A 176 -6.23 4.43 10.56
CA GLY A 176 -6.35 2.99 10.40
C GLY A 176 -5.98 2.19 11.64
N GLY A 177 -6.56 1.00 11.76
CA GLY A 177 -6.34 0.04 12.85
C GLY A 177 -5.30 -1.03 12.52
N TRP A 178 -4.27 -0.72 11.73
CA TRP A 178 -3.22 -1.66 11.35
C TRP A 178 -2.42 -2.22 12.54
N GLY A 179 -2.16 -1.40 13.55
CA GLY A 179 -1.38 -1.80 14.73
C GLY A 179 0.03 -2.25 14.38
N THR A 180 0.43 -3.45 14.77
CA THR A 180 1.69 -4.11 14.38
C THR A 180 1.58 -4.90 13.08
N GLY A 181 0.38 -4.99 12.52
CA GLY A 181 0.10 -5.73 11.30
C GLY A 181 -0.13 -7.22 11.50
N PRO A 182 -0.72 -7.89 10.50
CA PRO A 182 -0.98 -9.32 10.53
C PRO A 182 0.21 -10.15 10.01
N TYR A 183 1.30 -9.54 9.57
CA TYR A 183 2.37 -10.23 8.87
C TYR A 183 3.73 -10.02 9.51
N ASP A 184 4.60 -11.01 9.31
CA ASP A 184 5.98 -11.02 9.78
C ASP A 184 6.87 -10.37 8.70
N VAL A 185 7.12 -9.08 8.84
CA VAL A 185 7.82 -8.24 7.85
C VAL A 185 9.14 -7.65 8.37
N LEU A 186 9.46 -7.92 9.64
CA LEU A 186 10.66 -7.39 10.29
C LEU A 186 11.33 -8.49 11.11
N ALA A 187 12.66 -8.44 11.23
CA ALA A 187 13.38 -9.32 12.15
C ALA A 187 13.02 -9.00 13.61
N ALA A 188 12.50 -9.98 14.32
CA ALA A 188 12.07 -9.84 15.72
C ALA A 188 13.26 -9.92 16.69
N ASP A 189 14.37 -10.54 16.28
CA ASP A 189 15.57 -10.73 17.07
C ASP A 189 16.86 -10.65 16.24
N ALA A 190 18.00 -10.77 16.90
CA ALA A 190 19.32 -10.76 16.25
C ALA A 190 19.61 -12.01 15.38
N ALA A 191 18.80 -13.05 15.48
CA ALA A 191 18.91 -14.23 14.63
C ALA A 191 18.14 -14.08 13.31
N GLY A 192 17.44 -12.95 13.11
CA GLY A 192 16.67 -12.71 11.91
C GLY A 192 15.31 -13.42 11.89
N THR A 193 14.80 -13.84 13.04
CA THR A 193 13.48 -14.50 13.12
C THR A 193 12.40 -13.55 12.61
N PRO A 194 11.58 -13.93 11.59
CA PRO A 194 10.50 -13.09 11.12
C PRO A 194 9.49 -12.77 12.22
N GLY A 195 9.02 -11.54 12.24
CA GLY A 195 8.00 -11.07 13.20
C GLY A 195 7.27 -9.84 12.69
N PRO A 196 6.18 -9.45 13.37
CA PRO A 196 5.41 -8.27 13.01
C PRO A 196 6.20 -6.98 13.31
N LEU A 197 5.61 -5.84 12.99
CA LEU A 197 6.21 -4.54 13.31
C LEU A 197 6.52 -4.45 14.82
N LEU A 198 7.76 -4.11 15.19
CA LEU A 198 8.18 -3.98 16.59
C LEU A 198 7.43 -2.86 17.34
N THR A 199 6.95 -1.86 16.61
CA THR A 199 6.15 -0.77 17.17
C THR A 199 4.88 -0.61 16.34
N PRO A 200 3.72 -0.46 16.99
CA PRO A 200 2.48 -0.21 16.28
C PRO A 200 2.59 1.02 15.38
N LEU A 201 1.89 0.99 14.25
CA LEU A 201 1.77 2.15 13.39
C LEU A 201 0.87 3.19 14.08
N SER A 202 1.34 4.46 14.13
CA SER A 202 0.52 5.55 14.64
C SER A 202 -0.67 5.80 13.71
N ALA A 203 -1.85 6.04 14.29
CA ALA A 203 -3.06 6.38 13.56
C ALA A 203 -2.94 7.66 12.70
N SER A 204 -1.96 8.53 12.97
CA SER A 204 -1.69 9.71 12.15
C SER A 204 -0.76 9.47 10.97
N CYS A 205 -0.19 8.26 10.83
CA CYS A 205 0.77 7.94 9.78
C CYS A 205 0.06 7.39 8.54
N HIS A 206 0.41 7.95 7.38
CA HIS A 206 -0.07 7.52 6.07
C HIS A 206 0.86 6.49 5.41
N ARG A 207 2.11 6.41 5.87
CA ARG A 207 3.13 5.52 5.30
C ARG A 207 4.16 5.14 6.36
N ARG A 208 4.66 3.92 6.29
CA ARG A 208 5.88 3.49 6.98
C ARG A 208 6.85 2.88 5.96
N THR A 209 8.12 3.22 6.07
CA THR A 209 9.17 2.69 5.21
C THR A 209 10.38 2.35 6.07
N PHE A 210 10.98 1.19 5.85
CA PHE A 210 12.20 0.73 6.53
C PHE A 210 12.93 -0.32 5.70
N VAL A 211 14.17 -0.60 6.08
CA VAL A 211 14.96 -1.70 5.52
C VAL A 211 14.69 -2.96 6.34
N THR A 212 14.45 -4.08 5.68
CA THR A 212 14.25 -5.39 6.31
C THR A 212 15.10 -6.45 5.62
N SER A 213 15.50 -7.47 6.36
CA SER A 213 16.10 -8.70 5.84
C SER A 213 15.07 -9.78 5.53
N ILE A 214 13.79 -9.52 5.82
CA ILE A 214 12.73 -10.48 5.54
C ILE A 214 12.34 -10.37 4.08
N ALA A 215 12.49 -11.47 3.36
CA ALA A 215 12.14 -11.56 1.94
C ALA A 215 10.65 -11.31 1.70
N PRO A 216 10.29 -10.79 0.50
CA PRO A 216 8.89 -10.67 0.11
C PRO A 216 8.20 -12.04 0.11
N PRO A 217 6.87 -12.06 0.29
CA PRO A 217 6.09 -13.29 0.12
C PRO A 217 6.10 -13.75 -1.34
N GLU A 218 5.98 -15.05 -1.57
CA GLU A 218 5.86 -15.62 -2.92
C GLU A 218 4.61 -15.09 -3.64
N PRO A 219 4.74 -14.61 -4.88
CA PRO A 219 3.59 -14.18 -5.67
C PRO A 219 2.68 -15.36 -6.02
N VAL A 220 1.39 -15.17 -5.86
CA VAL A 220 0.36 -16.14 -6.24
C VAL A 220 -0.77 -15.41 -6.98
N CYS A 221 -1.32 -16.04 -8.03
CA CYS A 221 -2.42 -15.45 -8.79
C CYS A 221 -3.79 -15.82 -8.23
N GLU A 222 -3.92 -15.87 -6.91
CA GLU A 222 -5.14 -16.24 -6.18
C GLU A 222 -5.17 -15.52 -4.82
N TYR A 223 -6.30 -15.60 -4.12
CA TYR A 223 -6.40 -15.07 -2.76
C TYR A 223 -5.37 -15.70 -1.82
N THR A 224 -4.87 -14.88 -0.90
CA THR A 224 -4.00 -15.33 0.18
C THR A 224 -4.65 -15.11 1.55
N PRO A 225 -4.39 -16.00 2.51
CA PRO A 225 -4.97 -15.87 3.84
C PRO A 225 -4.33 -14.74 4.64
N VAL A 226 -5.16 -14.07 5.45
CA VAL A 226 -4.74 -13.11 6.47
C VAL A 226 -4.91 -13.75 7.83
N THR A 227 -3.82 -14.29 8.40
CA THR A 227 -3.86 -15.19 9.56
C THR A 227 -3.00 -14.74 10.76
N GLY A 228 -2.28 -13.61 10.65
CA GLY A 228 -1.31 -13.17 11.65
C GLY A 228 -1.89 -12.62 12.96
N GLY A 229 -1.01 -12.16 13.85
CA GLY A 229 -1.26 -11.87 15.27
C GLY A 229 -2.50 -11.04 15.64
N LEU A 230 -2.98 -10.14 14.77
CA LEU A 230 -4.24 -9.42 15.00
C LEU A 230 -5.48 -10.31 14.78
N CYS A 231 -5.34 -11.41 14.05
CA CYS A 231 -6.42 -12.34 13.72
C CYS A 231 -6.65 -13.41 14.79
N LEU A 232 -5.71 -13.57 15.72
CA LEU A 232 -5.81 -14.58 16.79
C LEU A 232 -6.60 -14.09 18.00
N ALA A 233 -7.05 -12.84 18.03
CA ALA A 233 -7.70 -12.19 19.17
C ALA A 233 -9.23 -12.06 19.05
N SER A 234 -9.87 -12.78 18.11
CA SER A 234 -11.34 -12.77 17.93
C SER A 234 -12.01 -14.02 18.50
#